data_01507a9c8fc6cefc562017a642ddc7a1
#
_entry.id   01507a9c8fc6cefc562017a642ddc7a1
#
_cell.length_a   1.000
_cell.length_b   1.000
_cell.length_c   1.000
_cell.angle_alpha   90.00
_cell.angle_beta   90.00
_cell.angle_gamma   90.00
#
_symmetry.space_group_name_H-M   'P 1'
#
loop_
_entity.id
_entity.type
_entity.pdbx_description
1 polymer ?
#
loop_
_entity_poly.entity_id
_entity_poly.type
_entity_poly.pdbx_seq_one_letter_code
_entity_poly.pdbx_strand_id
1 'polypeptide(L)'
;MNGKLRSMTSVYFTREDGVLCLFRIGSKVADKMYIGAAGGHFEPEEVGDARACVLREMNEELGLTESDVGGLTLRYITLRLKNGEIRQNYYFFARLLTDRPLSSCEGRLEWIRWEDLPGLVMPVSAKQMILHYVQTGRFDDRLYASITASDAPEQSHFTAMREF
;
A
#
# COMPACT_ATOMS: atom_id res chain seq x y z
N MET A 1 -3.31 25.53 -13.52
CA MET A 1 -2.78 24.16 -13.63
C MET A 1 -3.94 23.21 -13.37
N ASN A 2 -4.48 22.55 -14.39
CA ASN A 2 -5.55 21.55 -14.24
C ASN A 2 -4.88 20.20 -13.93
N GLY A 3 -4.42 20.01 -12.70
CA GLY A 3 -3.87 18.74 -12.26
C GLY A 3 -4.99 17.75 -11.94
N LYS A 4 -4.88 16.51 -12.43
CA LYS A 4 -5.75 15.42 -11.99
C LYS A 4 -5.22 14.89 -10.66
N LEU A 5 -6.10 14.70 -9.70
CA LEU A 5 -5.81 13.97 -8.46
C LEU A 5 -6.31 12.53 -8.62
N ARG A 6 -5.45 11.57 -8.28
CA ARG A 6 -5.81 10.16 -8.21
C ARG A 6 -5.45 9.61 -6.84
N SER A 7 -6.46 9.29 -6.07
CA SER A 7 -6.32 8.69 -4.74
C SER A 7 -6.51 7.17 -4.81
N MET A 8 -5.66 6.46 -4.10
CA MET A 8 -5.64 4.99 -4.06
C MET A 8 -5.33 4.52 -2.65
N THR A 9 -5.85 3.35 -2.30
CA THR A 9 -5.44 2.61 -1.11
C THR A 9 -4.61 1.38 -1.47
N SER A 10 -3.85 0.90 -0.51
CA SER A 10 -3.22 -0.40 -0.56
C SER A 10 -3.08 -0.94 0.86
N VAL A 11 -3.27 -2.25 1.05
CA VAL A 11 -3.08 -2.92 2.33
C VAL A 11 -1.96 -3.96 2.25
N TYR A 12 -1.14 -3.99 3.28
CA TYR A 12 -0.09 -4.98 3.51
C TYR A 12 -0.42 -5.75 4.78
N PHE A 13 -0.55 -7.07 4.68
CA PHE A 13 -0.72 -7.90 5.87
C PHE A 13 0.64 -8.34 6.37
N THR A 14 0.87 -8.13 7.66
CA THR A 14 2.16 -8.43 8.29
C THR A 14 2.07 -9.64 9.19
N ARG A 15 3.20 -10.32 9.33
CA ARG A 15 3.49 -11.33 10.34
C ARG A 15 4.90 -11.10 10.87
N GLU A 16 5.35 -11.93 11.82
CA GLU A 16 6.64 -11.73 12.50
C GLU A 16 7.81 -11.60 11.53
N ASP A 17 7.90 -12.47 10.53
CA ASP A 17 9.03 -12.60 9.62
C ASP A 17 8.82 -11.93 8.24
N GLY A 18 7.65 -11.32 7.96
CA GLY A 18 7.41 -10.78 6.65
C GLY A 18 6.04 -10.15 6.41
N VAL A 19 5.74 -9.94 5.14
CA VAL A 19 4.56 -9.26 4.65
C VAL A 19 3.95 -9.99 3.45
N LEU A 20 2.62 -10.01 3.36
CA LEU A 20 1.89 -10.53 2.21
C LEU A 20 1.85 -9.47 1.10
N CYS A 21 2.37 -9.85 -0.06
CA CYS A 21 2.34 -9.04 -1.27
C CYS A 21 1.61 -9.78 -2.38
N LEU A 22 1.05 -9.02 -3.32
CA LEU A 22 0.52 -9.52 -4.58
C LEU A 22 1.57 -9.35 -5.68
N PHE A 23 1.97 -10.44 -6.33
CA PHE A 23 2.70 -10.39 -7.59
C PHE A 23 1.69 -10.26 -8.73
N ARG A 24 1.60 -9.08 -9.31
CA ARG A 24 0.59 -8.73 -10.31
C ARG A 24 0.93 -9.28 -11.68
N ILE A 25 -0.05 -9.89 -12.36
CA ILE A 25 0.13 -10.54 -13.65
C ILE A 25 -0.97 -10.06 -14.63
N GLY A 26 -0.56 -9.68 -15.85
CA GLY A 26 -1.49 -9.33 -16.92
C GLY A 26 -2.15 -7.95 -16.80
N SER A 27 -1.63 -7.08 -15.97
CA SER A 27 -2.14 -5.72 -15.80
C SER A 27 -1.45 -4.73 -16.72
N LYS A 28 -2.18 -3.71 -17.19
CA LYS A 28 -1.59 -2.57 -17.92
C LYS A 28 -0.72 -1.67 -17.02
N VAL A 29 -0.93 -1.74 -15.72
CA VAL A 29 -0.20 -0.95 -14.72
C VAL A 29 0.40 -1.90 -13.69
N ALA A 30 1.69 -1.75 -13.40
CA ALA A 30 2.43 -2.58 -12.46
C ALA A 30 2.44 -4.08 -12.81
N ASP A 31 2.44 -4.43 -14.13
CA ASP A 31 2.61 -5.82 -14.56
C ASP A 31 3.97 -6.38 -14.13
N LYS A 32 3.98 -7.63 -13.67
CA LYS A 32 5.17 -8.32 -13.13
C LYS A 32 5.87 -7.55 -12.01
N MET A 33 5.08 -6.87 -11.18
CA MET A 33 5.57 -6.15 -9.99
C MET A 33 4.84 -6.64 -8.75
N TYR A 34 5.52 -6.52 -7.61
CA TYR A 34 4.91 -6.72 -6.30
C TYR A 34 4.23 -5.43 -5.82
N ILE A 35 3.02 -5.58 -5.30
CA ILE A 35 2.24 -4.51 -4.68
C ILE A 35 1.64 -4.99 -3.37
N GLY A 36 0.88 -4.16 -2.65
CA GLY A 36 0.11 -4.61 -1.49
C GLY A 36 -0.87 -5.72 -1.83
N ALA A 37 -1.28 -6.47 -0.84
CA ALA A 37 -2.12 -7.66 -1.01
C ALA A 37 -3.48 -7.35 -1.65
N ALA A 38 -4.05 -6.17 -1.36
CA ALA A 38 -5.24 -5.63 -2.00
C ALA A 38 -5.18 -4.10 -2.03
N GLY A 39 -5.99 -3.47 -2.88
CA GLY A 39 -6.12 -2.03 -2.94
C GLY A 39 -6.50 -1.50 -4.32
N GLY A 40 -7.06 -0.30 -4.34
CA GLY A 40 -7.53 0.31 -5.57
C GLY A 40 -7.87 1.78 -5.43
N HIS A 41 -8.58 2.30 -6.42
CA HIS A 41 -8.95 3.69 -6.50
C HIS A 41 -10.15 4.01 -5.60
N PHE A 42 -10.15 5.23 -5.08
CA PHE A 42 -11.32 5.75 -4.37
C PHE A 42 -12.52 5.86 -5.32
N GLU A 43 -13.67 5.46 -4.84
CA GLU A 43 -14.96 5.84 -5.40
C GLU A 43 -15.36 7.24 -4.93
N PRO A 44 -16.27 7.93 -5.65
CA PRO A 44 -16.67 9.29 -5.28
C PRO A 44 -17.15 9.44 -3.83
N GLU A 45 -17.82 8.42 -3.31
CA GLU A 45 -18.39 8.40 -1.96
C GLU A 45 -17.32 8.18 -0.87
N GLU A 46 -16.15 7.71 -1.26
CA GLU A 46 -15.03 7.41 -0.36
C GLU A 46 -14.03 8.56 -0.21
N VAL A 47 -14.25 9.65 -0.93
CA VAL A 47 -13.37 10.83 -0.83
C VAL A 47 -13.39 11.38 0.60
N GLY A 48 -12.22 11.32 1.26
CA GLY A 48 -12.09 11.65 2.67
C GLY A 48 -12.18 10.46 3.63
N ASP A 49 -12.51 9.26 3.14
CA ASP A 49 -12.56 8.03 3.94
C ASP A 49 -11.71 6.91 3.31
N ALA A 50 -10.40 7.00 3.49
CA ALA A 50 -9.47 5.98 3.00
C ALA A 50 -9.72 4.59 3.62
N ARG A 51 -10.30 4.55 4.84
CA ARG A 51 -10.64 3.29 5.51
C ARG A 51 -11.79 2.58 4.80
N ALA A 52 -12.84 3.29 4.41
CA ALA A 52 -13.94 2.72 3.63
C ALA A 52 -13.42 2.11 2.32
N CYS A 53 -12.59 2.84 1.59
CA CYS A 53 -11.99 2.36 0.34
C CYS A 53 -11.18 1.07 0.56
N VAL A 54 -10.25 1.01 1.51
CA VAL A 54 -9.44 -0.18 1.72
C VAL A 54 -10.25 -1.38 2.16
N LEU A 55 -11.30 -1.19 2.97
CA LEU A 55 -12.21 -2.28 3.37
C LEU A 55 -13.01 -2.82 2.19
N ARG A 56 -13.51 -1.96 1.31
CA ARG A 56 -14.20 -2.38 0.07
C ARG A 56 -13.26 -3.19 -0.81
N GLU A 57 -12.07 -2.67 -1.11
CA GLU A 57 -11.07 -3.34 -1.96
C GLU A 57 -10.64 -4.70 -1.36
N MET A 58 -10.42 -4.78 -0.05
CA MET A 58 -10.12 -6.06 0.63
C MET A 58 -11.25 -7.08 0.43
N ASN A 59 -12.50 -6.63 0.49
CA ASN A 59 -13.66 -7.51 0.29
C ASN A 59 -13.77 -7.95 -1.18
N GLU A 60 -13.66 -7.03 -2.12
CA GLU A 60 -13.80 -7.31 -3.56
C GLU A 60 -12.68 -8.22 -4.07
N GLU A 61 -11.43 -7.97 -3.68
CA GLU A 61 -10.27 -8.69 -4.21
C GLU A 61 -9.94 -9.98 -3.46
N LEU A 62 -10.17 -10.02 -2.15
CA LEU A 62 -9.75 -11.14 -1.29
C LEU A 62 -10.91 -11.79 -0.52
N GLY A 63 -12.12 -11.22 -0.59
CA GLY A 63 -13.27 -11.66 0.20
C GLY A 63 -13.07 -11.51 1.71
N LEU A 64 -12.19 -10.59 2.14
CA LEU A 64 -11.93 -10.30 3.54
C LEU A 64 -12.88 -9.22 4.05
N THR A 65 -13.33 -9.39 5.29
CA THR A 65 -14.09 -8.39 6.04
C THR A 65 -13.22 -7.79 7.15
N GLU A 66 -13.71 -6.75 7.80
CA GLU A 66 -13.00 -6.14 8.92
C GLU A 66 -12.74 -7.13 10.08
N SER A 67 -13.62 -8.12 10.27
CA SER A 67 -13.46 -9.16 11.29
C SER A 67 -12.34 -10.17 10.98
N ASP A 68 -11.92 -10.27 9.72
CA ASP A 68 -10.83 -11.16 9.29
C ASP A 68 -9.44 -10.55 9.54
N VAL A 69 -9.36 -9.29 9.97
CA VAL A 69 -8.10 -8.56 10.13
C VAL A 69 -8.00 -7.89 11.50
N GLY A 70 -6.79 -7.81 12.01
CA GLY A 70 -6.50 -7.13 13.28
C GLY A 70 -5.57 -5.95 13.08
N GLY A 71 -5.89 -4.82 13.75
CA GLY A 71 -5.04 -3.64 13.77
C GLY A 71 -4.90 -2.95 12.40
N LEU A 72 -5.96 -2.92 11.60
CA LEU A 72 -5.97 -2.19 10.33
C LEU A 72 -5.74 -0.71 10.57
N THR A 73 -4.57 -0.22 10.21
CA THR A 73 -4.10 1.12 10.52
C THR A 73 -3.46 1.77 9.30
N LEU A 74 -3.82 3.02 9.02
CA LEU A 74 -3.14 3.86 8.05
C LEU A 74 -1.76 4.22 8.57
N ARG A 75 -0.71 3.84 7.84
CA ARG A 75 0.67 4.04 8.28
C ARG A 75 1.46 4.98 7.37
N TYR A 76 1.08 5.08 6.10
CA TYR A 76 1.78 5.93 5.13
C TYR A 76 0.80 6.64 4.20
N ILE A 77 1.13 7.89 3.89
CA ILE A 77 0.53 8.66 2.79
C ILE A 77 1.68 9.14 1.90
N THR A 78 1.62 8.83 0.61
CA THR A 78 2.62 9.31 -0.34
C THR A 78 1.96 10.12 -1.45
N LEU A 79 2.61 11.21 -1.83
CA LEU A 79 2.25 12.04 -2.97
C LEU A 79 3.34 11.94 -4.03
N ARG A 80 2.93 11.83 -5.29
CA ARG A 80 3.82 11.84 -6.44
C ARG A 80 3.19 12.56 -7.60
N LEU A 81 3.89 13.52 -8.19
CA LEU A 81 3.52 14.11 -9.47
C LEU A 81 4.08 13.23 -10.60
N LYS A 82 3.23 12.75 -11.49
CA LYS A 82 3.63 11.99 -12.67
C LYS A 82 2.73 12.38 -13.85
N ASN A 83 3.34 12.87 -14.93
CA ASN A 83 2.62 13.26 -16.17
C ASN A 83 1.46 14.24 -15.93
N GLY A 84 1.64 15.24 -15.06
CA GLY A 84 0.59 16.21 -14.72
C GLY A 84 -0.51 15.68 -13.79
N GLU A 85 -0.39 14.44 -13.30
CA GLU A 85 -1.32 13.82 -12.36
C GLU A 85 -0.67 13.72 -10.98
N ILE A 86 -1.37 14.18 -9.95
CA ILE A 86 -0.98 13.94 -8.55
C ILE A 86 -1.55 12.61 -8.13
N ARG A 87 -0.67 11.67 -7.81
CA ARG A 87 -1.02 10.36 -7.27
C ARG A 87 -0.83 10.40 -5.76
N GLN A 88 -1.92 10.14 -5.05
CA GLN A 88 -1.97 10.06 -3.60
C GLN A 88 -2.27 8.62 -3.20
N ASN A 89 -1.34 8.00 -2.47
CA ASN A 89 -1.51 6.61 -2.03
C ASN A 89 -1.56 6.56 -0.51
N TYR A 90 -2.55 5.84 -0.01
CA TYR A 90 -2.77 5.55 1.40
C TYR A 90 -2.42 4.09 1.65
N TYR A 91 -1.41 3.83 2.46
CA TYR A 91 -0.93 2.49 2.77
C TYR A 91 -1.35 2.08 4.17
N PHE A 92 -2.15 1.04 4.21
CA PHE A 92 -2.61 0.40 5.44
C PHE A 92 -1.78 -0.84 5.74
N PHE A 93 -1.63 -1.10 7.02
CA PHE A 93 -1.03 -2.34 7.53
C PHE A 93 -2.00 -3.00 8.50
N ALA A 94 -2.02 -4.33 8.49
CA ALA A 94 -2.89 -5.13 9.35
C ALA A 94 -2.28 -6.52 9.57
N ARG A 95 -2.85 -7.30 10.47
CA ARG A 95 -2.59 -8.73 10.62
C ARG A 95 -3.79 -9.52 10.13
N LEU A 96 -3.57 -10.66 9.49
CA LEU A 96 -4.64 -11.60 9.19
C LEU A 96 -5.00 -12.36 10.47
N LEU A 97 -6.30 -12.45 10.75
CA LEU A 97 -6.87 -13.24 11.85
C LEU A 97 -7.53 -14.53 11.35
N THR A 98 -7.60 -14.73 10.04
CA THR A 98 -8.17 -15.91 9.41
C THR A 98 -7.07 -16.81 8.86
N ASP A 99 -7.22 -18.12 9.00
CA ASP A 99 -6.35 -19.15 8.39
C ASP A 99 -6.88 -19.62 7.02
N ARG A 100 -7.94 -19.02 6.55
CA ARG A 100 -8.53 -19.33 5.25
C ARG A 100 -7.53 -19.05 4.12
N PRO A 101 -7.34 -19.97 3.16
CA PRO A 101 -6.54 -19.70 1.98
C PRO A 101 -7.08 -18.49 1.22
N LEU A 102 -6.20 -17.55 0.89
CA LEU A 102 -6.53 -16.37 0.10
C LEU A 102 -6.11 -16.59 -1.36
N SER A 103 -6.92 -16.06 -2.27
CA SER A 103 -6.59 -16.00 -3.69
C SER A 103 -7.01 -14.66 -4.26
N SER A 104 -6.33 -14.24 -5.32
CA SER A 104 -6.66 -13.01 -6.05
C SER A 104 -6.75 -13.33 -7.54
N CYS A 105 -7.69 -12.74 -8.25
CA CYS A 105 -7.78 -12.82 -9.71
C CYS A 105 -6.75 -11.92 -10.41
N GLU A 106 -6.08 -11.02 -9.69
CA GLU A 106 -5.11 -10.07 -10.23
C GLU A 106 -3.67 -10.60 -10.25
N GLY A 107 -3.42 -11.75 -9.62
CA GLY A 107 -2.08 -12.31 -9.55
C GLY A 107 -1.91 -13.34 -8.45
N ARG A 108 -0.67 -13.48 -7.99
CA ARG A 108 -0.29 -14.48 -6.99
C ARG A 108 0.06 -13.80 -5.67
N LEU A 109 -0.61 -14.20 -4.59
CA LEU A 109 -0.29 -13.77 -3.23
C LEU A 109 0.91 -14.54 -2.69
N GLU A 110 1.89 -13.82 -2.17
CA GLU A 110 3.13 -14.39 -1.64
C GLU A 110 3.53 -13.72 -0.33
N TRP A 111 3.88 -14.55 0.66
CA TRP A 111 4.54 -14.06 1.86
C TRP A 111 6.01 -13.81 1.58
N ILE A 112 6.43 -12.56 1.71
CA ILE A 112 7.81 -12.11 1.47
C ILE A 112 8.46 -11.79 2.81
N ARG A 113 9.64 -12.33 3.04
CA ARG A 113 10.41 -12.01 4.25
C ARG A 113 10.92 -10.57 4.21
N TRP A 114 11.08 -9.98 5.38
CA TRP A 114 11.57 -8.59 5.47
C TRP A 114 12.89 -8.36 4.75
N GLU A 115 13.79 -9.33 4.80
CA GLU A 115 15.12 -9.27 4.17
C GLU A 115 15.08 -9.36 2.64
N ASP A 116 14.04 -9.94 2.06
CA ASP A 116 13.90 -10.12 0.61
C ASP A 116 13.24 -8.91 -0.08
N LEU A 117 12.53 -8.07 0.68
CA LEU A 117 11.81 -6.89 0.13
C LEU A 117 12.69 -5.92 -0.66
N PRO A 118 13.94 -5.62 -0.26
CA PRO A 118 14.80 -4.74 -1.03
C PRO A 118 15.08 -5.22 -2.46
N GLY A 119 15.04 -6.52 -2.71
CA GLY A 119 15.25 -7.12 -4.02
C GLY A 119 14.04 -7.09 -4.97
N LEU A 120 12.83 -6.80 -4.47
CA LEU A 120 11.63 -6.88 -5.27
C LEU A 120 11.49 -5.72 -6.25
N VAL A 121 10.89 -5.99 -7.41
CA VAL A 121 10.44 -4.97 -8.35
C VAL A 121 9.06 -4.49 -7.92
N MET A 122 8.94 -3.22 -7.61
CA MET A 122 7.72 -2.57 -7.11
C MET A 122 7.53 -1.19 -7.75
N PRO A 123 6.31 -0.66 -7.80
CA PRO A 123 6.09 0.75 -8.13
C PRO A 123 6.89 1.66 -7.18
N VAL A 124 7.44 2.75 -7.72
CA VAL A 124 8.43 3.59 -6.99
C VAL A 124 7.95 4.03 -5.61
N SER A 125 6.76 4.60 -5.49
CA SER A 125 6.25 5.08 -4.18
C SER A 125 6.05 3.93 -3.19
N ALA A 126 5.53 2.79 -3.65
CA ALA A 126 5.37 1.58 -2.83
C ALA A 126 6.73 1.03 -2.39
N LYS A 127 7.72 1.02 -3.29
CA LYS A 127 9.09 0.58 -2.97
C LYS A 127 9.72 1.44 -1.88
N GLN A 128 9.69 2.76 -2.04
CA GLN A 128 10.25 3.67 -1.04
C GLN A 128 9.54 3.55 0.30
N MET A 129 8.20 3.45 0.28
CA MET A 129 7.39 3.26 1.47
C MET A 129 7.75 1.96 2.21
N ILE A 130 7.80 0.83 1.51
CA ILE A 130 8.06 -0.47 2.14
C ILE A 130 9.49 -0.55 2.70
N LEU A 131 10.48 0.05 2.05
CA LEU A 131 11.84 0.13 2.56
C LEU A 131 11.91 0.94 3.86
N HIS A 132 11.21 2.08 3.91
CA HIS A 132 11.12 2.88 5.14
C HIS A 132 10.38 2.10 6.24
N TYR A 133 9.31 1.38 5.89
CA TYR A 133 8.58 0.55 6.86
C TYR A 133 9.50 -0.51 7.48
N VAL A 134 10.26 -1.23 6.68
CA VAL A 134 11.20 -2.27 7.16
C VAL A 134 12.26 -1.68 8.10
N GLN A 135 12.79 -0.50 7.77
CA GLN A 135 13.88 0.12 8.52
C GLN A 135 13.41 0.87 9.76
N THR A 136 12.21 1.44 9.73
CA THR A 136 11.74 2.39 10.74
C THR A 136 10.31 2.10 11.17
N GLY A 137 9.35 2.17 10.25
CA GLY A 137 7.93 2.21 10.57
C GLY A 137 7.41 0.96 11.29
N ARG A 138 7.98 -0.21 11.08
CA ARG A 138 7.53 -1.43 11.76
C ARG A 138 7.84 -1.46 13.26
N PHE A 139 8.65 -0.53 13.74
CA PHE A 139 9.07 -0.44 15.14
C PHE A 139 8.33 0.65 15.93
N ASP A 140 7.38 1.33 15.28
CA ASP A 140 6.53 2.34 15.92
C ASP A 140 5.10 2.32 15.35
N ASP A 141 4.23 3.20 15.86
CA ASP A 141 2.83 3.34 15.44
C ASP A 141 2.55 4.64 14.69
N ARG A 142 3.58 5.34 14.23
CA ARG A 142 3.43 6.66 13.61
C ARG A 142 2.85 6.56 12.21
N LEU A 143 2.10 7.59 11.83
CA LEU A 143 1.73 7.89 10.46
C LEU A 143 2.85 8.67 9.81
N TYR A 144 3.30 8.23 8.65
CA TYR A 144 4.33 8.89 7.86
C TYR A 144 3.76 9.46 6.56
N ALA A 145 4.23 10.64 6.17
CA ALA A 145 3.93 11.22 4.88
C ALA A 145 5.21 11.45 4.08
N SER A 146 5.09 11.36 2.76
CA SER A 146 6.21 11.62 1.84
C SER A 146 5.73 12.24 0.55
N ILE A 147 6.59 13.07 -0.04
CA ILE A 147 6.46 13.55 -1.41
C ILE A 147 7.61 12.95 -2.22
N THR A 148 7.26 12.16 -3.22
CA THR A 148 8.24 11.56 -4.13
C THR A 148 8.53 12.53 -5.26
N ALA A 149 9.78 12.95 -5.41
CA ALA A 149 10.22 13.79 -6.52
C ALA A 149 10.07 13.03 -7.85
N SER A 150 9.64 13.74 -8.90
CA SER A 150 9.45 13.13 -10.22
C SER A 150 10.75 12.80 -10.94
N ASP A 151 11.80 13.58 -10.67
CA ASP A 151 13.15 13.49 -11.27
C ASP A 151 14.12 12.65 -10.43
N ALA A 152 13.84 12.48 -9.15
CA ALA A 152 14.65 11.68 -8.23
C ALA A 152 13.77 10.79 -7.33
N PRO A 153 13.05 9.80 -7.90
CA PRO A 153 12.07 9.01 -7.17
C PRO A 153 12.67 8.15 -6.06
N GLU A 154 13.96 7.87 -6.09
CA GLU A 154 14.71 7.17 -5.04
C GLU A 154 15.02 8.04 -3.81
N GLN A 155 14.76 9.33 -3.88
CA GLN A 155 15.03 10.30 -2.80
C GLN A 155 13.77 10.70 -2.03
N SER A 156 12.85 9.76 -1.82
CA SER A 156 11.67 10.03 -1.00
C SER A 156 12.05 10.19 0.47
N HIS A 157 11.66 11.31 1.06
CA HIS A 157 11.83 11.57 2.48
C HIS A 157 10.50 11.35 3.20
N PHE A 158 10.53 10.56 4.27
CA PHE A 158 9.36 10.27 5.10
C PHE A 158 9.42 11.09 6.40
N THR A 159 8.37 11.84 6.64
CA THR A 159 8.21 12.65 7.85
C THR A 159 7.08 12.06 8.69
N ALA A 160 7.34 11.83 9.98
CA ALA A 160 6.31 11.45 10.91
C ALA A 160 5.30 12.59 11.07
N MET A 161 4.02 12.28 10.84
CA MET A 161 2.94 13.22 11.07
C MET A 161 2.74 13.39 12.58
N ARG A 162 2.58 14.63 13.01
CA ARG A 162 2.20 14.94 14.39
C ARG A 162 0.68 14.99 14.46
N GLU A 163 0.12 14.52 15.56
CA GLU A 163 -1.28 14.82 15.88
C GLU A 163 -1.40 16.33 16.08
N PHE A 164 -2.44 16.91 15.47
CA PHE A 164 -2.75 18.33 15.60
C PHE A 164 -3.79 18.54 16.71
#